data_d2120b5c84ceecaf77b4500085059bdb
#
_entry.id   d2120b5c84ceecaf77b4500085059bdb
#
_cell.length_a   1.000
_cell.length_b   1.000
_cell.length_c   1.000
_cell.angle_alpha   90.00
_cell.angle_beta   90.00
_cell.angle_gamma   90.00
#
_symmetry.space_group_name_H-M   'P 1'
#
loop_
_entity.id
_entity.type
_entity.pdbx_description
1 polymer ?
#
loop_
_entity_poly.entity_id
_entity_poly.type
_entity_poly.pdbx_seq_one_letter_code
_entity_poly.pdbx_strand_id
1 'polypeptide(L)'
;MTETSFVQEIKQLIVTSLKLDKSPDEIEDNAPLFGGGLGLDSIDALELAVAIERAYRVTIPDEKVGKQAFTSAAALADYVAKNR
;
A
#
# COMPACT_ATOMS: atom_id res chain seq x y z
N MET A 1 10.12 -7.85 -11.40
CA MET A 1 9.19 -6.74 -11.59
C MET A 1 7.77 -7.17 -11.22
N THR A 2 7.05 -6.34 -10.48
CA THR A 2 5.70 -6.68 -10.05
C THR A 2 4.70 -6.51 -11.18
N GLU A 3 3.81 -7.46 -11.34
CA GLU A 3 2.80 -7.39 -12.39
C GLU A 3 1.82 -6.24 -12.17
N THR A 4 1.39 -5.61 -13.27
CA THR A 4 0.44 -4.50 -13.22
C THR A 4 -0.87 -4.92 -12.54
N SER A 5 -1.33 -6.16 -12.78
CA SER A 5 -2.55 -6.65 -12.15
C SER A 5 -2.43 -6.74 -10.64
N PHE A 6 -1.25 -7.07 -10.12
CA PHE A 6 -1.04 -7.12 -8.68
C PHE A 6 -0.96 -5.71 -8.09
N VAL A 7 -0.33 -4.78 -8.81
CA VAL A 7 -0.31 -3.38 -8.38
C VAL A 7 -1.74 -2.85 -8.27
N GLN A 8 -2.58 -3.18 -9.24
CA GLN A 8 -3.99 -2.78 -9.21
C GLN A 8 -4.72 -3.39 -8.03
N GLU A 9 -4.43 -4.64 -7.71
CA GLU A 9 -5.01 -5.31 -6.55
C GLU A 9 -4.61 -4.61 -5.24
N ILE A 10 -3.35 -4.20 -5.13
CA ILE A 10 -2.87 -3.45 -3.98
C ILE A 10 -3.58 -2.09 -3.88
N LYS A 11 -3.77 -1.40 -5.00
CA LYS A 11 -4.51 -0.14 -5.02
C LYS A 11 -5.95 -0.33 -4.52
N GLN A 12 -6.58 -1.41 -4.94
CA GLN A 12 -7.92 -1.75 -4.48
C GLN A 12 -7.94 -1.96 -2.97
N LEU A 13 -6.96 -2.67 -2.45
CA LEU A 13 -6.85 -2.91 -1.01
C LEU A 13 -6.67 -1.60 -0.24
N ILE A 14 -5.83 -0.70 -0.75
CA ILE A 14 -5.62 0.60 -0.14
C ILE A 14 -6.94 1.37 -0.03
N VAL A 15 -7.65 1.46 -1.13
CA VAL A 15 -8.92 2.19 -1.18
C VAL A 15 -9.94 1.57 -0.23
N THR A 16 -10.07 0.26 -0.25
CA THR A 16 -11.04 -0.44 0.59
C THR A 16 -10.70 -0.35 2.06
N SER A 17 -9.43 -0.56 2.41
CA SER A 17 -9.00 -0.59 3.81
C SER A 17 -9.08 0.77 4.47
N LEU A 18 -8.78 1.81 3.73
CA LEU A 18 -8.75 3.17 4.27
C LEU A 18 -10.03 3.94 3.95
N LYS A 19 -10.97 3.32 3.27
CA LYS A 19 -12.27 3.91 2.91
C LYS A 19 -12.10 5.25 2.19
N LEU A 20 -11.20 5.26 1.21
CA LEU A 20 -10.92 6.46 0.44
C LEU A 20 -12.05 6.76 -0.53
N ASP A 21 -12.29 8.04 -0.78
CA ASP A 21 -13.30 8.50 -1.75
C ASP A 21 -12.75 8.49 -3.18
N LYS A 22 -11.81 7.61 -3.46
CA LYS A 22 -11.17 7.51 -4.77
C LYS A 22 -11.31 6.10 -5.29
N SER A 23 -11.33 5.97 -6.62
CA SER A 23 -11.23 4.65 -7.20
C SER A 23 -9.75 4.23 -7.27
N PRO A 24 -9.47 2.92 -7.33
CA PRO A 24 -8.08 2.46 -7.47
C PRO A 24 -7.37 3.06 -8.68
N ASP A 25 -8.11 3.35 -9.75
CA ASP A 25 -7.54 3.91 -10.96
C ASP A 25 -7.00 5.33 -10.78
N GLU A 26 -7.44 6.03 -9.73
CA GLU A 26 -6.96 7.36 -9.44
C GLU A 26 -5.63 7.37 -8.69
N ILE A 27 -5.17 6.20 -8.23
CA ILE A 27 -3.89 6.07 -7.56
C ILE A 27 -2.83 5.78 -8.60
N GLU A 28 -1.84 6.65 -8.72
CA GLU A 28 -0.73 6.42 -9.63
C GLU A 28 0.26 5.45 -9.01
N ASP A 29 0.86 4.59 -9.84
CA ASP A 29 1.76 3.53 -9.39
C ASP A 29 2.91 4.06 -8.55
N ASN A 30 3.51 5.16 -8.96
CA ASN A 30 4.71 5.69 -8.33
C ASN A 30 4.48 6.98 -7.53
N ALA A 31 3.24 7.39 -7.38
CA ALA A 31 2.93 8.57 -6.58
C ALA A 31 3.06 8.26 -5.09
N PRO A 32 3.53 9.22 -4.28
CA PRO A 32 3.64 9.00 -2.83
C PRO A 32 2.28 8.69 -2.22
N LEU A 33 2.26 7.73 -1.30
CA LEU A 33 1.04 7.42 -0.55
C LEU A 33 0.85 8.38 0.62
N PHE A 34 1.94 8.92 1.16
CA PHE A 34 1.91 9.79 2.33
C PHE A 34 2.36 11.20 1.97
N GLY A 35 2.08 12.13 2.85
CA GLY A 35 2.45 13.53 2.64
C GLY A 35 1.67 14.13 1.49
N GLY A 36 2.36 14.58 0.45
CA GLY A 36 1.72 15.26 -0.68
C GLY A 36 0.92 14.39 -1.63
N GLY A 37 1.02 13.06 -1.50
CA GLY A 37 0.30 12.14 -2.39
C GLY A 37 -1.17 11.99 -1.99
N LEU A 38 -1.53 10.85 -1.41
CA LEU A 38 -2.89 10.61 -0.94
C LEU A 38 -3.18 11.30 0.40
N GLY A 39 -2.17 11.89 1.03
CA GLY A 39 -2.37 12.56 2.30
C GLY A 39 -2.60 11.63 3.47
N LEU A 40 -2.11 10.42 3.40
CA LEU A 40 -2.27 9.44 4.46
C LEU A 40 -1.36 9.78 5.64
N ASP A 41 -1.79 9.43 6.85
CA ASP A 41 -1.01 9.67 8.06
C ASP A 41 -0.57 8.36 8.72
N SER A 42 0.03 8.48 9.91
CA SER A 42 0.55 7.30 10.64
C SER A 42 -0.53 6.29 10.99
N ILE A 43 -1.74 6.77 11.27
CA ILE A 43 -2.86 5.88 11.60
C ILE A 43 -3.26 5.09 10.36
N ASP A 44 -3.30 5.77 9.21
CA ASP A 44 -3.60 5.11 7.94
C ASP A 44 -2.55 4.06 7.61
N ALA A 45 -1.28 4.36 7.88
CA ALA A 45 -0.20 3.41 7.66
C ALA A 45 -0.39 2.15 8.51
N LEU A 46 -0.78 2.33 9.76
CA LEU A 46 -1.03 1.20 10.66
C LEU A 46 -2.20 0.34 10.16
N GLU A 47 -3.29 0.99 9.77
CA GLU A 47 -4.44 0.26 9.24
C GLU A 47 -4.09 -0.49 7.97
N LEU A 48 -3.31 0.12 7.08
CA LEU A 48 -2.90 -0.52 5.85
C LEU A 48 -1.98 -1.71 6.13
N ALA A 49 -1.06 -1.58 7.10
CA ALA A 49 -0.17 -2.68 7.48
C ALA A 49 -0.99 -3.87 7.98
N VAL A 50 -2.01 -3.63 8.79
CA VAL A 50 -2.89 -4.69 9.29
C VAL A 50 -3.64 -5.34 8.14
N ALA A 51 -4.14 -4.54 7.21
CA ALA A 51 -4.87 -5.08 6.05
C ALA A 51 -3.97 -5.96 5.17
N ILE A 52 -2.73 -5.54 4.95
CA ILE A 52 -1.75 -6.31 4.18
C ILE A 52 -1.47 -7.65 4.88
N GLU A 53 -1.28 -7.61 6.20
CA GLU A 53 -1.04 -8.83 6.96
C GLU A 53 -2.19 -9.81 6.84
N ARG A 54 -3.41 -9.32 6.95
CA ARG A 54 -4.60 -10.17 6.86
C ARG A 54 -4.83 -10.72 5.46
N ALA A 55 -4.60 -9.90 4.44
CA ALA A 55 -4.88 -10.29 3.06
C ALA A 55 -3.80 -11.20 2.48
N TYR A 56 -2.55 -10.95 2.80
CA TYR A 56 -1.42 -11.64 2.17
C TYR A 56 -0.51 -12.36 3.15
N ARG A 57 -0.76 -12.22 4.44
CA ARG A 57 0.07 -12.78 5.52
C ARG A 57 1.50 -12.28 5.46
N VAL A 58 1.66 -11.03 5.02
CA VAL A 58 2.94 -10.36 4.97
C VAL A 58 3.01 -9.39 6.15
N THR A 59 4.03 -9.52 6.97
CA THR A 59 4.21 -8.68 8.15
C THR A 59 5.13 -7.51 7.82
N ILE A 60 4.76 -6.33 8.29
CA ILE A 60 5.62 -5.15 8.23
C ILE A 60 6.31 -5.09 9.60
N PRO A 61 7.59 -5.46 9.71
CA PRO A 61 8.20 -5.67 11.02
C PRO A 61 8.43 -4.40 11.84
N ASP A 62 8.64 -3.26 11.19
CA ASP A 62 8.85 -2.02 11.92
C ASP A 62 8.52 -0.81 11.06
N GLU A 63 8.58 0.37 11.67
CA GLU A 63 8.24 1.62 11.01
C GLU A 63 9.18 1.95 9.85
N LYS A 64 10.45 1.61 9.97
CA LYS A 64 11.42 1.88 8.94
C LYS A 64 11.11 1.11 7.67
N VAL A 65 10.82 -0.18 7.80
CA VAL A 65 10.42 -1.01 6.67
C VAL A 65 9.08 -0.52 6.12
N GLY A 66 8.16 -0.13 6.99
CA GLY A 66 6.88 0.41 6.58
C GLY A 66 7.02 1.66 5.71
N LYS A 67 7.90 2.58 6.11
CA LYS A 67 8.13 3.80 5.33
C LYS A 67 8.64 3.48 3.93
N GLN A 68 9.53 2.51 3.80
CA GLN A 68 10.04 2.09 2.50
C GLN A 68 8.99 1.39 1.67
N ALA A 69 8.25 0.47 2.28
CA ALA A 69 7.23 -0.29 1.57
C ALA A 69 6.07 0.58 1.11
N PHE A 70 5.71 1.56 1.92
CA PHE A 70 4.56 2.43 1.64
C PHE A 70 4.92 3.69 0.86
N THR A 71 6.08 3.72 0.22
CA THR A 71 6.48 4.87 -0.59
C THR A 71 5.50 5.12 -1.74
N SER A 72 5.01 4.05 -2.36
CA SER A 72 4.03 4.14 -3.44
C SER A 72 3.28 2.82 -3.54
N ALA A 73 2.22 2.80 -4.34
CA ALA A 73 1.48 1.56 -4.56
C ALA A 73 2.38 0.51 -5.23
N ALA A 74 3.21 0.93 -6.19
CA ALA A 74 4.14 0.01 -6.85
C ALA A 74 5.15 -0.55 -5.87
N ALA A 75 5.71 0.29 -4.99
CA ALA A 75 6.67 -0.16 -3.98
C ALA A 75 6.03 -1.14 -3.01
N LEU A 76 4.80 -0.86 -2.59
CA LEU A 76 4.08 -1.76 -1.69
C LEU A 76 3.78 -3.09 -2.35
N ALA A 77 3.34 -3.07 -3.60
CA ALA A 77 3.07 -4.30 -4.34
C ALA A 77 4.34 -5.14 -4.48
N ASP A 78 5.46 -4.49 -4.78
CA ASP A 78 6.75 -5.18 -4.90
C ASP A 78 7.15 -5.82 -3.57
N TYR A 79 7.01 -5.09 -2.47
CA TYR A 79 7.33 -5.60 -1.13
C TYR A 79 6.48 -6.83 -0.80
N VAL A 80 5.18 -6.74 -1.03
CA VAL A 80 4.27 -7.85 -0.74
C VAL A 80 4.58 -9.06 -1.62
N ALA A 81 4.82 -8.83 -2.90
CA ALA A 81 5.12 -9.92 -3.84
C ALA A 81 6.39 -10.68 -3.44
N LYS A 82 7.38 -9.98 -2.89
CA LYS A 82 8.63 -10.60 -2.46
C LYS A 82 8.51 -11.36 -1.14
N ASN A 83 7.54 -11.02 -0.33
CA ASN A 83 7.44 -11.52 1.04
C ASN A 83 6.25 -12.44 1.30
N ARG A 84 5.38 -12.60 0.34
CA ARG A 84 4.25 -13.52 0.50
C ARG A 84 4.55 -14.96 0.08
#